data_2614cca0684b7af1bf7a887e6bcd8217
#
_entry.id   2614cca0684b7af1bf7a887e6bcd8217
#
_cell.length_a   1.000
_cell.length_b   1.000
_cell.length_c   1.000
_cell.angle_alpha   90.00
_cell.angle_beta   90.00
_cell.angle_gamma   90.00
#
_symmetry.space_group_name_H-M   'P 1'
#
loop_
_entity.id
_entity.type
_entity.pdbx_description
1 polymer ?
#
loop_
_entity_poly.entity_id
_entity_poly.type
_entity_poly.pdbx_seq_one_letter_code
_entity_poly.pdbx_strand_id
1 'polypeptide(L)'
;TLSFSELEAVEHIFEELGGSEGLLVASKVADKVGITRSVIVNALRKLESAGLIEVRSLGMKGTYIRVLNDYVMVKLDRMKSSHHKD
;
A
#
# COMPACT_ATOMS: atom_id res chain seq x y z
N THR A 1 10.86 7.94 -5.15
CA THR A 1 10.68 6.76 -6.00
C THR A 1 10.58 5.50 -5.16
N LEU A 2 9.61 4.65 -5.46
CA LEU A 2 9.44 3.38 -4.77
C LEU A 2 10.38 2.32 -5.35
N SER A 3 10.95 1.50 -4.47
CA SER A 3 11.70 0.33 -4.90
C SER A 3 10.71 -0.74 -5.40
N PHE A 4 11.24 -1.78 -6.05
CA PHE A 4 10.40 -2.88 -6.51
C PHE A 4 9.63 -3.53 -5.36
N SER A 5 10.31 -3.78 -4.25
CA SER A 5 9.67 -4.37 -3.06
C SER A 5 8.60 -3.47 -2.47
N GLU A 6 8.85 -2.17 -2.45
CA GLU A 6 7.88 -1.20 -1.96
C GLU A 6 6.66 -1.14 -2.86
N LEU A 7 6.88 -1.20 -4.17
CA LEU A 7 5.79 -1.19 -5.13
C LEU A 7 4.91 -2.42 -4.97
N GLU A 8 5.51 -3.57 -4.79
CA GLU A 8 4.80 -4.81 -4.53
C GLU A 8 3.99 -4.71 -3.24
N ALA A 9 4.58 -4.12 -2.21
CA ALA A 9 3.88 -3.88 -0.94
C ALA A 9 2.65 -2.99 -1.14
N VAL A 10 2.78 -1.93 -1.92
CA VAL A 10 1.68 -1.00 -2.20
C VAL A 10 0.53 -1.72 -2.90
N GLU A 11 0.83 -2.57 -3.87
CA GLU A 11 -0.19 -3.34 -4.57
C GLU A 11 -0.99 -4.21 -3.61
N HIS A 12 -0.30 -4.91 -2.73
CA HIS A 12 -0.96 -5.79 -1.76
C HIS A 12 -1.74 -5.01 -0.71
N ILE A 13 -1.22 -3.86 -0.30
CA ILE A 13 -1.92 -2.99 0.63
C ILE A 13 -3.28 -2.57 0.05
N PHE A 14 -3.30 -2.14 -1.18
CA PHE A 14 -4.54 -1.70 -1.80
C PHE A 14 -5.50 -2.86 -2.08
N GLU A 15 -4.98 -4.03 -2.36
CA GLU A 15 -5.83 -5.23 -2.48
C GLU A 15 -6.50 -5.56 -1.15
N GLU A 16 -5.77 -5.46 -0.05
CA GLU A 16 -6.32 -5.72 1.28
C GLU A 16 -7.37 -4.69 1.69
N LEU A 17 -7.17 -3.43 1.29
CA LEU A 17 -8.15 -2.38 1.58
C LEU A 17 -9.48 -2.65 0.89
N GLY A 18 -9.44 -3.18 -0.32
CA GLY A 18 -10.65 -3.47 -1.08
C GLY A 18 -11.43 -2.23 -1.47
N GLY A 19 -10.83 -1.04 -1.39
CA GLY A 19 -11.50 0.22 -1.71
C GLY A 19 -10.60 1.40 -1.42
N SER A 20 -11.21 2.58 -1.23
CA SER A 20 -10.46 3.81 -1.02
C SER A 20 -9.99 4.03 0.41
N GLU A 21 -10.50 3.25 1.36
CA GLU A 21 -10.09 3.36 2.76
C GLU A 21 -10.29 2.05 3.49
N GLY A 22 -9.57 1.85 4.57
CA GLY A 22 -9.71 0.66 5.38
C GLY A 22 -8.64 0.53 6.43
N LEU A 23 -8.78 -0.49 7.26
CA LEU A 23 -7.86 -0.82 8.34
C LEU A 23 -6.95 -1.94 7.91
N LEU A 24 -5.67 -1.80 8.25
CA LEU A 24 -4.65 -2.74 7.81
C LEU A 24 -3.66 -3.02 8.93
N VAL A 25 -3.28 -4.27 9.05
CA VAL A 25 -2.23 -4.66 9.99
C VAL A 25 -0.97 -4.96 9.19
N ALA A 26 0.04 -4.12 9.32
CA ALA A 26 1.26 -4.22 8.52
C ALA A 26 1.95 -5.57 8.65
N SER A 27 1.99 -6.12 9.87
CA SER A 27 2.61 -7.41 10.10
C SER A 27 1.90 -8.55 9.36
N LYS A 28 0.59 -8.49 9.25
CA LYS A 28 -0.18 -9.50 8.51
C LYS A 28 0.07 -9.41 7.02
N VAL A 29 0.17 -8.20 6.50
CA VAL A 29 0.49 -8.00 5.07
C VAL A 29 1.91 -8.49 4.79
N ALA A 30 2.85 -8.17 5.67
CA ALA A 30 4.23 -8.62 5.54
C ALA A 30 4.32 -10.14 5.48
N ASP A 31 3.62 -10.82 6.37
CA ASP A 31 3.61 -12.28 6.42
C ASP A 31 3.00 -12.87 5.15
N LYS A 32 1.90 -12.29 4.68
CA LYS A 32 1.19 -12.78 3.50
C LYS A 32 2.01 -12.63 2.22
N VAL A 33 2.72 -11.52 2.10
CA VAL A 33 3.48 -11.21 0.89
C VAL A 33 4.90 -11.76 0.94
N GLY A 34 5.42 -12.03 2.14
CA GLY A 34 6.78 -12.51 2.32
C GLY A 34 7.82 -11.40 2.27
N ILE A 35 7.43 -10.20 2.65
CA ILE A 35 8.34 -9.05 2.75
C ILE A 35 8.40 -8.57 4.20
N THR A 36 9.38 -7.74 4.51
CA THR A 36 9.53 -7.24 5.86
C THR A 36 8.54 -6.12 6.15
N ARG A 37 8.18 -5.99 7.41
CA ARG A 37 7.30 -4.92 7.87
C ARG A 37 7.86 -3.55 7.54
N SER A 38 9.18 -3.38 7.62
CA SER A 38 9.82 -2.09 7.35
C SER A 38 9.63 -1.64 5.90
N VAL A 39 9.58 -2.59 4.95
CA VAL A 39 9.30 -2.26 3.56
C VAL A 39 7.89 -1.66 3.42
N ILE A 40 6.93 -2.27 4.10
CA ILE A 40 5.55 -1.78 4.09
C ILE A 40 5.45 -0.38 4.70
N VAL A 41 6.07 -0.18 5.85
CA VAL A 41 6.07 1.11 6.54
C VAL A 41 6.70 2.19 5.68
N ASN A 42 7.83 1.87 5.05
CA ASN A 42 8.52 2.83 4.18
C ASN A 42 7.68 3.18 2.95
N ALA A 43 7.02 2.19 2.35
CA ALA A 43 6.14 2.43 1.22
C ALA A 43 4.99 3.37 1.60
N LEU A 44 4.37 3.13 2.75
CA LEU A 44 3.28 3.98 3.24
C LEU A 44 3.77 5.41 3.50
N ARG A 45 4.95 5.56 4.08
CA ARG A 45 5.53 6.88 4.34
C ARG A 45 5.77 7.66 3.06
N LYS A 46 6.27 6.98 2.04
CA LYS A 46 6.53 7.63 0.75
C LYS A 46 5.24 8.11 0.10
N LEU A 47 4.20 7.28 0.15
CA LEU A 47 2.90 7.65 -0.41
C LEU A 47 2.26 8.80 0.38
N GLU A 48 2.39 8.77 1.70
CA GLU A 48 1.87 9.82 2.55
C GLU A 48 2.59 11.15 2.30
N SER A 49 3.91 11.10 2.19
CA SER A 49 4.72 12.28 1.90
C SER A 49 4.37 12.92 0.56
N ALA A 50 3.96 12.09 -0.39
CA ALA A 50 3.53 12.58 -1.71
C ALA A 50 2.10 13.11 -1.71
N GLY A 51 1.38 12.99 -0.59
CA GLY A 51 0.01 13.46 -0.48
C GLY A 51 -1.00 12.55 -1.17
N LEU A 52 -0.62 11.30 -1.41
CA LEU A 52 -1.48 10.35 -2.12
C LEU A 52 -2.38 9.55 -1.20
N ILE A 53 -1.97 9.36 0.05
CA ILE A 53 -2.75 8.66 1.05
C ILE A 53 -2.66 9.36 2.39
N GLU A 54 -3.63 9.07 3.27
CA GLU A 54 -3.58 9.44 4.67
C GLU A 54 -3.36 8.19 5.49
N VAL A 55 -2.46 8.25 6.47
CA VAL A 55 -2.12 7.11 7.32
C VAL A 55 -2.32 7.50 8.77
N ARG A 56 -3.06 6.70 9.51
CA ARG A 56 -3.26 6.90 10.95
C ARG A 56 -2.98 5.60 11.70
N SER A 57 -2.09 5.68 12.68
CA SER A 57 -1.82 4.54 13.53
C SER A 57 -2.88 4.47 14.62
N LEU A 58 -3.56 3.33 14.73
CA LEU A 58 -4.58 3.10 15.74
C LEU A 58 -4.10 2.12 16.83
N GLY A 59 -2.80 2.03 16.99
CA GLY A 59 -2.20 1.15 17.99
C GLY A 59 -2.46 -0.31 17.70
N MET A 60 -3.02 -1.04 18.66
CA MET A 60 -3.25 -2.48 18.55
C MET A 60 -4.28 -2.84 17.47
N LYS A 61 -5.11 -1.90 17.09
CA LYS A 61 -6.13 -2.13 16.04
C LYS A 61 -5.55 -2.17 14.64
N GLY A 62 -4.34 -1.67 14.45
CA GLY A 62 -3.68 -1.61 13.16
C GLY A 62 -3.51 -0.19 12.65
N THR A 63 -3.42 -0.06 11.34
CA THR A 63 -3.20 1.22 10.70
C THR A 63 -4.37 1.52 9.77
N TYR A 64 -4.97 2.68 9.94
CA TYR A 64 -6.02 3.15 9.04
C TYR A 64 -5.38 3.87 7.85
N ILE A 65 -5.80 3.50 6.65
CA ILE A 65 -5.28 4.07 5.41
C ILE A 65 -6.44 4.57 4.57
N ARG A 66 -6.31 5.78 4.07
CA ARG A 66 -7.30 6.39 3.20
C ARG A 66 -6.62 6.95 1.96
N VAL A 67 -7.10 6.56 0.79
CA VAL A 67 -6.57 7.06 -0.48
C VAL A 67 -7.14 8.46 -0.73
N LEU A 68 -6.26 9.44 -0.86
CA LEU A 68 -6.66 10.83 -1.06
C LEU A 68 -6.79 11.19 -2.53
N ASN A 69 -6.21 10.38 -3.41
CA ASN A 69 -6.18 10.67 -4.84
C ASN A 69 -6.43 9.39 -5.64
N ASP A 70 -7.54 9.35 -6.35
CA ASP A 70 -7.94 8.20 -7.17
C ASP A 70 -6.91 7.85 -8.25
N TYR A 71 -6.08 8.79 -8.61
CA TYR A 71 -5.01 8.57 -9.59
C TYR A 71 -4.08 7.43 -9.19
N VAL A 72 -3.87 7.25 -7.89
CA VAL A 72 -3.03 6.17 -7.37
C VAL A 72 -3.60 4.82 -7.77
N MET A 73 -4.91 4.64 -7.64
CA MET A 73 -5.59 3.39 -7.98
C MET A 73 -5.48 3.11 -9.48
N VAL A 74 -5.67 4.12 -10.29
CA VAL A 74 -5.58 4.00 -11.74
C VAL A 74 -4.17 3.60 -12.16
N LYS A 75 -3.17 4.24 -11.56
CA LYS A 75 -1.78 3.98 -11.87
C LYS A 75 -1.38 2.56 -11.51
N LEU A 76 -1.86 2.08 -10.37
CA LEU A 76 -1.61 0.70 -9.94
C LEU A 76 -2.23 -0.31 -10.90
N ASP A 77 -3.44 -0.06 -11.35
CA ASP A 77 -4.12 -0.91 -12.33
C ASP A 77 -3.32 -1.00 -13.62
N ARG A 78 -2.79 0.12 -14.09
CA ARG A 78 -1.95 0.15 -15.29
C ARG A 78 -0.69 -0.66 -15.10
N MET A 79 -0.08 -0.55 -13.94
CA MET A 79 1.13 -1.29 -13.62
C MET A 79 0.86 -2.78 -13.57
N LYS A 80 -0.25 -3.18 -12.98
CA LYS A 80 -0.67 -4.58 -12.94
C LYS A 80 -0.92 -5.12 -14.35
N SER A 81 -1.61 -4.35 -15.18
CA SER A 81 -1.90 -4.75 -16.56
C SER A 81 -0.61 -4.92 -17.35
N SER A 82 0.32 -4.00 -17.20
CA SER A 82 1.62 -4.05 -17.85
C SER A 82 2.41 -5.28 -17.41
N HIS A 83 2.36 -5.57 -16.12
CA HIS A 83 3.05 -6.72 -15.54
C HIS A 83 2.43 -8.03 -16.04
N HIS A 84 1.13 -8.06 -16.20
CA HIS A 84 0.40 -9.23 -16.66
C HIS A 84 0.63 -9.56 -18.13
N LYS A 85 1.01 -8.59 -18.91
CA LYS A 85 1.23 -8.77 -20.34
C LYS A 85 2.48 -9.58 -20.64
N ASP A 86 3.36 -9.63 -19.72
CA ASP A 86 4.57 -10.41 -19.87
C ASP A 86 4.31 -11.88 -19.57
#